data_3e538816a7195e5e99b1ae4d585c521b
#
_entry.id   3e538816a7195e5e99b1ae4d585c521b
#
_cell.length_a   1.000
_cell.length_b   1.000
_cell.length_c   1.000
_cell.angle_alpha   90.00
_cell.angle_beta   90.00
_cell.angle_gamma   90.00
#
_symmetry.space_group_name_H-M   'P 1'
#
loop_
_entity.id
_entity.type
_entity.pdbx_description
1 polymer ?
#
loop_
_entity_poly.entity_id
_entity_poly.type
_entity_poly.pdbx_seq_one_letter_code
_entity_poly.pdbx_strand_id
1 'polypeptide(L)'
;MTNFNYLRINKSRKIRYLNHKQKNATYIVFLHGFMSNLEGKKPKTFLNFAKRNKMGFLALEYSGHGKSSGKFTDGNISKWTRETTQIIKKIVKKNKIILIGSSMGAWISLNQ
;
A
#
# COMPACT_ATOMS: atom_id res chain seq x y z
N MET A 1 2.84 5.73 17.53
CA MET A 1 1.75 6.34 16.75
C MET A 1 1.97 6.07 15.27
N THR A 2 0.92 5.70 14.57
CA THR A 2 0.99 5.37 13.16
C THR A 2 0.72 6.61 12.33
N ASN A 3 1.67 6.99 11.48
CA ASN A 3 1.55 8.18 10.66
C ASN A 3 1.33 7.80 9.20
N PHE A 4 0.34 8.45 8.59
CA PHE A 4 0.14 8.36 7.15
C PHE A 4 1.05 9.36 6.46
N ASN A 5 1.57 8.95 5.31
CA ASN A 5 2.43 9.77 4.48
C ASN A 5 1.88 9.83 3.07
N TYR A 6 2.39 10.76 2.29
CA TYR A 6 2.03 10.91 0.88
C TYR A 6 3.28 10.82 0.03
N LEU A 7 3.21 10.05 -1.06
CA LEU A 7 4.25 10.02 -2.06
C LEU A 7 3.71 10.60 -3.35
N ARG A 8 4.41 11.60 -3.88
CA ARG A 8 4.02 12.21 -5.16
C ARG A 8 4.56 11.36 -6.31
N ILE A 9 3.64 10.88 -7.14
CA ILE A 9 3.98 10.08 -8.31
C ILE A 9 4.28 10.98 -9.50
N ASN A 10 3.54 12.09 -9.64
CA ASN A 10 3.77 13.09 -10.67
C ASN A 10 3.26 14.45 -10.18
N LYS A 11 3.24 15.47 -11.06
CA LYS A 11 2.89 16.84 -10.65
C LYS A 11 1.51 16.98 -10.03
N SER A 12 0.55 16.15 -10.45
CA SER A 12 -0.85 16.27 -10.03
C SER A 12 -1.34 15.15 -9.14
N ARG A 13 -0.49 14.15 -8.88
CA ARG A 13 -0.95 12.93 -8.22
C ARG A 13 -0.07 12.52 -7.05
N LYS A 14 -0.70 12.29 -5.90
CA LYS A 14 0.00 11.76 -4.73
C LYS A 14 -0.81 10.62 -4.13
N ILE A 15 -0.08 9.64 -3.58
CA ILE A 15 -0.64 8.42 -3.02
C ILE A 15 -0.41 8.44 -1.51
N ARG A 16 -1.47 8.23 -0.75
CA ARG A 16 -1.35 8.10 0.70
C ARG A 16 -0.88 6.68 1.04
N TYR A 17 0.06 6.57 1.93
CA TYR A 17 0.55 5.29 2.36
C TYR A 17 0.89 5.28 3.85
N LEU A 18 0.97 4.07 4.38
CA LEU A 18 1.31 3.79 5.76
C LEU A 18 2.57 2.94 5.77
N ASN A 19 3.63 3.43 6.39
CA ASN A 19 4.91 2.74 6.41
C ASN A 19 5.39 2.54 7.84
N HIS A 20 5.61 1.28 8.21
CA HIS A 20 6.30 0.93 9.44
C HIS A 20 7.65 0.36 9.08
N LYS A 21 8.71 1.12 9.28
CA LYS A 21 10.07 0.70 8.95
C LYS A 21 10.61 -0.33 9.93
N GLN A 22 11.25 -1.36 9.38
CA GLN A 22 12.00 -2.33 10.17
C GLN A 22 13.23 -2.69 9.35
N LYS A 23 14.41 -2.37 9.87
CA LYS A 23 15.66 -2.54 9.15
C LYS A 23 15.97 -4.03 8.94
N ASN A 24 16.43 -4.38 7.73
CA ASN A 24 16.82 -5.75 7.36
C ASN A 24 15.73 -6.79 7.63
N ALA A 25 14.49 -6.41 7.40
CA ALA A 25 13.34 -7.27 7.69
C ALA A 25 12.52 -7.55 6.44
N THR A 26 11.72 -8.62 6.51
CA THR A 26 10.68 -8.87 5.53
C THR A 26 9.55 -7.87 5.76
N TYR A 27 9.02 -7.29 4.69
CA TYR A 27 7.89 -6.36 4.74
C TYR A 27 6.60 -7.06 4.37
N ILE A 28 5.56 -6.80 5.12
CA ILE A 28 4.20 -7.13 4.72
C ILE A 28 3.69 -5.94 3.91
N VAL A 29 3.25 -6.18 2.67
CA VAL A 29 2.64 -5.16 1.81
C VAL A 29 1.16 -5.49 1.69
N PHE A 30 0.31 -4.63 2.25
CA PHE A 30 -1.13 -4.83 2.24
C PHE A 30 -1.78 -4.00 1.14
N LEU A 31 -2.58 -4.65 0.28
CA LEU A 31 -3.28 -4.03 -0.83
C LEU A 31 -4.79 -4.14 -0.61
N HIS A 32 -5.45 -3.00 -0.42
CA HIS A 32 -6.86 -2.96 -0.09
C HIS A 32 -7.76 -3.32 -1.27
N GLY A 33 -9.02 -3.62 -0.96
CA GLY A 33 -10.02 -3.97 -1.96
C GLY A 33 -10.65 -2.78 -2.67
N PHE A 34 -11.60 -3.09 -3.53
CA PHE A 34 -12.33 -2.13 -4.34
C PHE A 34 -13.04 -1.09 -3.46
N MET A 35 -12.86 0.18 -3.78
CA MET A 35 -13.47 1.32 -3.07
C MET A 35 -13.16 1.35 -1.57
N SER A 36 -12.09 0.68 -1.13
CA SER A 36 -11.69 0.66 0.26
C SER A 36 -10.63 1.73 0.55
N ASN A 37 -10.08 1.70 1.75
CA ASN A 37 -9.04 2.64 2.18
C ASN A 37 -8.20 2.01 3.29
N LEU A 38 -7.30 2.79 3.89
CA LEU A 38 -6.38 2.30 4.92
C LEU A 38 -6.88 2.45 6.35
N GLU A 39 -8.09 2.97 6.55
CA GLU A 39 -8.59 3.26 7.89
C GLU A 39 -9.44 2.14 8.48
N GLY A 40 -9.53 0.99 7.79
CA GLY A 40 -10.29 -0.16 8.27
C GLY A 40 -9.51 -1.04 9.22
N LYS A 41 -10.17 -2.13 9.65
CA LYS A 41 -9.59 -3.09 10.60
C LYS A 41 -8.46 -3.92 10.00
N LYS A 42 -8.57 -4.31 8.74
CA LYS A 42 -7.59 -5.20 8.11
C LYS A 42 -6.18 -4.61 8.07
N PRO A 43 -5.99 -3.38 7.56
CA PRO A 43 -4.64 -2.80 7.58
C PRO A 43 -4.07 -2.72 8.99
N LYS A 44 -4.89 -2.31 9.95
CA LYS A 44 -4.46 -2.18 11.34
C LYS A 44 -4.06 -3.53 11.95
N THR A 45 -4.81 -4.58 11.65
CA THR A 45 -4.51 -5.92 12.13
C THR A 45 -3.14 -6.40 11.63
N PHE A 46 -2.88 -6.23 10.33
CA PHE A 46 -1.60 -6.64 9.75
C PHE A 46 -0.44 -5.77 10.20
N LEU A 47 -0.69 -4.47 10.40
CA LEU A 47 0.32 -3.57 10.96
C LEU A 47 0.74 -4.03 12.36
N ASN A 48 -0.23 -4.35 13.21
CA ASN A 48 0.07 -4.81 14.57
C ASN A 48 0.81 -6.14 14.56
N PHE A 49 0.45 -7.05 13.65
CA PHE A 49 1.17 -8.31 13.46
C PHE A 49 2.63 -8.05 13.07
N ALA A 50 2.85 -7.15 12.12
CA ALA A 50 4.20 -6.81 11.67
C ALA A 50 5.04 -6.26 12.82
N LYS A 51 4.48 -5.34 13.61
CA LYS A 51 5.17 -4.77 14.76
C LYS A 51 5.58 -5.84 15.78
N ARG A 52 4.65 -6.77 16.10
CA ARG A 52 4.95 -7.82 17.06
C ARG A 52 6.01 -8.80 16.58
N ASN A 53 6.14 -8.98 15.27
CA ASN A 53 7.06 -9.94 14.68
C ASN A 53 8.30 -9.30 14.07
N LYS A 54 8.56 -8.03 14.39
CA LYS A 54 9.72 -7.27 13.91
C LYS A 54 9.83 -7.28 12.39
N MET A 55 8.70 -7.11 11.72
CA MET A 55 8.58 -7.01 10.27
C MET A 55 8.26 -5.58 9.87
N GLY A 56 8.65 -5.21 8.65
CA GLY A 56 8.20 -3.96 8.08
C GLY A 56 6.76 -4.07 7.60
N PHE A 57 6.10 -2.95 7.42
CA PHE A 57 4.72 -2.91 6.92
C PHE A 57 4.55 -1.73 5.98
N LEU A 58 3.93 -2.01 4.84
CA LEU A 58 3.55 -0.98 3.87
C LEU A 58 2.13 -1.24 3.42
N ALA A 59 1.30 -0.22 3.43
CA ALA A 59 -0.02 -0.25 2.84
C ALA A 59 -0.23 1.07 2.12
N LEU A 60 -0.96 1.05 1.01
CA LEU A 60 -1.21 2.25 0.23
C LEU A 60 -2.66 2.31 -0.21
N GLU A 61 -3.12 3.53 -0.48
CA GLU A 61 -4.42 3.78 -1.11
C GLU A 61 -4.16 4.13 -2.57
N TYR A 62 -4.72 3.35 -3.48
CA TYR A 62 -4.59 3.63 -4.91
C TYR A 62 -5.18 5.01 -5.23
N SER A 63 -4.79 5.58 -6.37
CA SER A 63 -5.42 6.83 -6.81
C SER A 63 -6.95 6.65 -6.89
N GLY A 64 -7.67 7.70 -6.54
CA GLY A 64 -9.13 7.67 -6.50
C GLY A 64 -9.72 6.94 -5.31
N HIS A 65 -8.91 6.44 -4.39
CA HIS A 65 -9.34 5.75 -3.16
C HIS A 65 -8.88 6.52 -1.93
N GLY A 66 -9.69 6.47 -0.88
CA GLY A 66 -9.37 7.11 0.38
C GLY A 66 -8.97 8.57 0.20
N LYS A 67 -7.80 8.94 0.71
CA LYS A 67 -7.29 10.32 0.61
C LYS A 67 -6.19 10.48 -0.43
N SER A 68 -5.94 9.46 -1.24
CA SER A 68 -5.06 9.60 -2.39
C SER A 68 -5.73 10.46 -3.45
N SER A 69 -4.91 11.11 -4.30
CA SER A 69 -5.41 12.00 -5.35
C SER A 69 -6.18 11.25 -6.43
N GLY A 70 -6.97 12.00 -7.19
CA GLY A 70 -7.61 11.49 -8.38
C GLY A 70 -9.06 11.09 -8.16
N LYS A 71 -9.73 10.79 -9.26
CA LYS A 71 -11.10 10.31 -9.24
C LYS A 71 -11.11 8.81 -9.42
N PHE A 72 -11.96 8.13 -8.67
CA PHE A 72 -12.12 6.69 -8.78
C PHE A 72 -12.42 6.26 -10.23
N THR A 73 -13.25 7.01 -10.93
CA THR A 73 -13.66 6.68 -12.29
C THR A 73 -12.53 6.79 -13.32
N ASP A 74 -11.44 7.46 -12.99
CA ASP A 74 -10.29 7.61 -13.88
C ASP A 74 -9.27 6.48 -13.71
N GLY A 75 -9.52 5.54 -12.80
CA GLY A 75 -8.60 4.46 -12.50
C GLY A 75 -8.98 3.14 -13.15
N ASN A 76 -8.03 2.23 -13.15
CA ASN A 76 -8.23 0.83 -13.54
C ASN A 76 -7.15 -0.02 -12.87
N ILE A 77 -7.30 -1.33 -12.97
CA ILE A 77 -6.37 -2.26 -12.30
C ILE A 77 -4.93 -2.08 -12.80
N SER A 78 -4.74 -1.86 -14.10
CA SER A 78 -3.40 -1.64 -14.64
C SER A 78 -2.73 -0.41 -14.04
N LYS A 79 -3.47 0.68 -13.92
CA LYS A 79 -2.98 1.92 -13.36
C LYS A 79 -2.63 1.74 -11.87
N TRP A 80 -3.52 1.12 -11.11
CA TRP A 80 -3.31 0.88 -9.69
C TRP A 80 -2.16 -0.10 -9.45
N THR A 81 -1.99 -1.08 -10.34
CA THR A 81 -0.86 -2.00 -10.29
C THR A 81 0.46 -1.25 -10.47
N ARG A 82 0.53 -0.33 -11.44
CA ARG A 82 1.74 0.49 -11.67
C ARG A 82 2.05 1.38 -10.48
N GLU A 83 1.02 2.00 -9.90
CA GLU A 83 1.18 2.83 -8.71
C GLU A 83 1.76 2.01 -7.55
N THR A 84 1.22 0.82 -7.34
CA THR A 84 1.68 -0.10 -6.31
C THR A 84 3.15 -0.45 -6.51
N THR A 85 3.54 -0.80 -7.74
CA THR A 85 4.92 -1.13 -8.07
C THR A 85 5.87 0.02 -7.75
N GLN A 86 5.48 1.25 -8.10
CA GLN A 86 6.31 2.43 -7.83
C GLN A 86 6.50 2.66 -6.33
N ILE A 87 5.42 2.54 -5.55
CA ILE A 87 5.49 2.72 -4.09
C ILE A 87 6.36 1.64 -3.45
N ILE A 88 6.15 0.38 -3.83
CA ILE A 88 6.94 -0.73 -3.28
C ILE A 88 8.43 -0.51 -3.55
N LYS A 89 8.79 -0.19 -4.77
CA LYS A 89 10.20 0.04 -5.14
C LYS A 89 10.83 1.18 -4.33
N LYS A 90 10.07 2.24 -4.09
CA LYS A 90 10.56 3.42 -3.41
C LYS A 90 10.71 3.21 -1.90
N ILE A 91 9.75 2.51 -1.29
CA ILE A 91 9.68 2.36 0.17
C ILE A 91 10.39 1.09 0.66
N VAL A 92 10.08 -0.04 0.05
CA VAL A 92 10.60 -1.35 0.52
C VAL A 92 12.00 -1.63 -0.02
N LYS A 93 12.29 -1.12 -1.21
CA LYS A 93 13.60 -1.27 -1.86
C LYS A 93 13.95 -2.75 -2.08
N LYS A 94 15.05 -3.23 -1.47
CA LYS A 94 15.55 -4.59 -1.68
C LYS A 94 15.10 -5.59 -0.62
N ASN A 95 14.27 -5.17 0.33
CA ASN A 95 13.79 -6.09 1.35
C ASN A 95 12.83 -7.10 0.74
N LYS A 96 12.79 -8.29 1.34
CA LYS A 96 11.79 -9.30 0.95
C LYS A 96 10.40 -8.82 1.30
N ILE A 97 9.41 -9.21 0.51
CA ILE A 97 8.04 -8.80 0.75
C ILE A 97 7.09 -10.00 0.78
N ILE A 98 6.04 -9.86 1.58
CA ILE A 98 4.88 -10.74 1.58
C ILE A 98 3.70 -9.88 1.17
N LEU A 99 3.09 -10.22 0.03
CA LEU A 99 1.94 -9.48 -0.48
C LEU A 99 0.65 -10.05 0.10
N ILE A 100 -0.15 -9.19 0.70
CA ILE A 100 -1.47 -9.55 1.21
C ILE A 100 -2.49 -8.67 0.52
N GLY A 101 -3.35 -9.28 -0.30
CA GLY A 101 -4.36 -8.55 -1.04
C GLY A 101 -5.75 -8.98 -0.62
N SER A 102 -6.66 -8.02 -0.51
CA SER A 102 -8.05 -8.24 -0.20
C SER A 102 -8.90 -7.93 -1.44
N SER A 103 -9.65 -8.90 -1.97
CA SER A 103 -10.53 -8.71 -3.13
C SER A 103 -9.73 -8.21 -4.33
N MET A 104 -9.99 -6.99 -4.84
CA MET A 104 -9.24 -6.39 -5.94
C MET A 104 -7.73 -6.30 -5.60
N GLY A 105 -7.39 -6.09 -4.34
CA GLY A 105 -6.00 -6.08 -3.90
C GLY A 105 -5.29 -7.39 -4.15
N ALA A 106 -6.01 -8.52 -4.05
CA ALA A 106 -5.44 -9.82 -4.39
C ALA A 106 -5.07 -9.89 -5.87
N TRP A 107 -5.93 -9.36 -6.73
CA TRP A 107 -5.66 -9.28 -8.17
C TRP A 107 -4.43 -8.44 -8.45
N ILE A 108 -4.34 -7.27 -7.83
CA ILE A 108 -3.19 -6.39 -7.97
C ILE A 108 -1.91 -7.06 -7.45
N SER A 109 -2.01 -7.85 -6.37
CA SER A 109 -0.88 -8.62 -5.84
C SER A 109 -0.33 -9.61 -6.88
N LEU A 110 -1.20 -10.29 -7.60
CA LEU A 110 -0.79 -11.26 -8.62
C LEU A 110 -0.02 -10.60 -9.77
N ASN A 111 -0.24 -9.31 -9.99
CA ASN A 111 0.42 -8.56 -11.06
C ASN A 111 1.77 -7.96 -10.62
N GLN A 112 2.18 -8.16 -9.39
CA GLN A 112 3.48 -7.70 -8.91
C GLN A 112 4.54 -8.76 -9.13
#